data_d790303a94a6e54dc76553954fdadbbd
#
_entry.id   d790303a94a6e54dc76553954fdadbbd
#
_cell.length_a   1.000
_cell.length_b   1.000
_cell.length_c   1.000
_cell.angle_alpha   90.00
_cell.angle_beta   90.00
_cell.angle_gamma   90.00
#
_symmetry.space_group_name_H-M   'P 1'
#
loop_
_entity.id
_entity.type
_entity.pdbx_description
1 polymer ?
#
loop_
_entity_poly.entity_id
_entity_poly.type
_entity_poly.pdbx_seq_one_letter_code
_entity_poly.pdbx_strand_id
1 'polypeptide(L)'
;GIIYIPSDFSDNIAKGKQTQVSIYCDMSGLLYYKSMLIANTAVSLDMNKDIKIARSGNTTERQDEITGYPIEYEEISIFNPTAGFAAFLIPAVLVLIIQQTLLLGIGLAAGTARENNRFKDLVPINRHYNGTLRIVLGKGLSYFLVYVLVSFYVLHIVPRLFSLNQIGQPGSLVLFVAPYLAAVSYTHLRAHETAA
;
A
#
# COMPACT_ATOMS: atom_id res chain seq x y z
N GLY A 1 2.04 20.15 -13.68
CA GLY A 1 1.22 19.97 -14.88
C GLY A 1 0.74 21.30 -15.45
N ILE A 2 0.49 21.30 -16.72
CA ILE A 2 -0.02 22.46 -17.46
C ILE A 2 -1.25 22.00 -18.23
N ILE A 3 -2.33 22.77 -18.15
CA ILE A 3 -3.53 22.56 -18.95
C ILE A 3 -3.54 23.65 -20.02
N TYR A 4 -3.58 23.24 -21.28
CA TYR A 4 -3.67 24.14 -22.41
C TYR A 4 -5.07 24.12 -23.00
N ILE A 5 -5.74 25.25 -22.97
CA ILE A 5 -7.07 25.48 -23.53
C ILE A 5 -6.86 26.34 -24.79
N PRO A 6 -7.23 25.88 -25.99
CA PRO A 6 -7.11 26.67 -27.22
C PRO A 6 -7.97 27.94 -27.18
N SER A 7 -7.53 28.99 -27.86
CA SER A 7 -8.25 30.28 -27.90
C SER A 7 -9.62 30.19 -28.59
N ASP A 8 -9.79 29.21 -29.49
CA ASP A 8 -11.03 28.94 -30.23
C ASP A 8 -11.98 27.95 -29.47
N PHE A 9 -11.66 27.56 -28.26
CA PHE A 9 -12.40 26.56 -27.47
C PHE A 9 -13.88 26.92 -27.34
N SER A 10 -14.19 28.13 -26.86
CA SER A 10 -15.57 28.60 -26.66
C SER A 10 -16.35 28.75 -27.98
N ASP A 11 -15.68 29.25 -29.04
CA ASP A 11 -16.28 29.44 -30.33
C ASP A 11 -16.63 28.10 -31.01
N ASN A 12 -15.78 27.11 -30.83
CA ASN A 12 -16.01 25.77 -31.37
C ASN A 12 -17.17 25.09 -30.65
N ILE A 13 -17.24 25.21 -29.32
CA ILE A 13 -18.37 24.70 -28.56
C ILE A 13 -19.66 25.38 -28.95
N ALA A 14 -19.70 26.71 -29.10
CA ALA A 14 -20.89 27.43 -29.52
C ALA A 14 -21.36 27.01 -30.90
N LYS A 15 -20.45 26.74 -31.83
CA LYS A 15 -20.73 26.26 -33.21
C LYS A 15 -21.05 24.77 -33.29
N GLY A 16 -21.05 24.02 -32.17
CA GLY A 16 -21.30 22.60 -32.16
C GLY A 16 -20.13 21.74 -32.65
N LYS A 17 -18.93 22.31 -32.78
CA LYS A 17 -17.72 21.58 -33.19
C LYS A 17 -17.02 20.96 -32.01
N GLN A 18 -16.35 19.84 -32.28
CA GLN A 18 -15.48 19.21 -31.29
C GLN A 18 -14.24 20.07 -31.05
N THR A 19 -13.88 20.23 -29.81
CA THR A 19 -12.65 20.92 -29.38
C THR A 19 -11.83 20.02 -28.47
N GLN A 20 -10.54 20.34 -28.31
CA GLN A 20 -9.61 19.53 -27.55
C GLN A 20 -8.89 20.39 -26.49
N VAL A 21 -8.81 19.88 -25.29
CA VAL A 21 -7.97 20.43 -24.21
C VAL A 21 -6.78 19.49 -24.00
N SER A 22 -5.58 20.04 -23.98
CA SER A 22 -4.35 19.25 -23.80
C SER A 22 -3.82 19.39 -22.39
N ILE A 23 -3.44 18.25 -21.78
CA ILE A 23 -2.81 18.20 -20.47
C ILE A 23 -1.38 17.72 -20.64
N TYR A 24 -0.45 18.51 -20.09
CA TYR A 24 0.96 18.17 -20.02
C TYR A 24 1.32 17.87 -18.56
N CYS A 25 1.58 16.60 -18.26
CA CYS A 25 1.92 16.13 -16.92
C CYS A 25 3.26 15.42 -16.92
N ASP A 26 4.03 15.62 -15.86
CA ASP A 26 5.24 14.84 -15.59
C ASP A 26 4.86 13.45 -15.05
N MET A 27 5.25 12.39 -15.75
CA MET A 27 4.99 11.01 -15.36
C MET A 27 6.00 10.44 -14.34
N SER A 28 7.06 11.17 -14.01
CA SER A 28 8.03 10.72 -13.00
C SER A 28 7.38 10.56 -11.61
N GLY A 29 6.38 11.38 -11.31
CA GLY A 29 5.54 11.26 -10.13
C GLY A 29 4.20 10.57 -10.44
N LEU A 30 4.19 9.24 -10.56
CA LEU A 30 3.02 8.45 -10.99
C LEU A 30 1.72 8.80 -10.23
N LEU A 31 1.80 9.10 -8.94
CA LEU A 31 0.65 9.44 -8.11
C LEU A 31 0.06 10.80 -8.47
N TYR A 32 0.92 11.80 -8.64
CA TYR A 32 0.50 13.14 -9.06
C TYR A 32 -0.09 13.12 -10.47
N TYR A 33 0.55 12.36 -11.38
CA TYR A 33 0.04 12.15 -12.73
C TYR A 33 -1.37 11.54 -12.73
N LYS A 34 -1.57 10.43 -11.99
CA LYS A 34 -2.89 9.78 -11.89
C LYS A 34 -3.94 10.70 -11.30
N SER A 35 -3.63 11.42 -10.23
CA SER A 35 -4.54 12.36 -9.58
C SER A 35 -5.00 13.46 -10.55
N MET A 36 -4.05 14.06 -11.29
CA MET A 36 -4.35 15.08 -12.29
C MET A 36 -5.17 14.54 -13.45
N LEU A 37 -4.86 13.33 -13.92
CA LEU A 37 -5.58 12.68 -15.00
C LEU A 37 -7.04 12.38 -14.62
N ILE A 38 -7.25 11.81 -13.43
CA ILE A 38 -8.60 11.51 -12.91
C ILE A 38 -9.41 12.80 -12.74
N ALA A 39 -8.83 13.82 -12.11
CA ALA A 39 -9.51 15.10 -11.92
C ALA A 39 -9.90 15.76 -13.24
N ASN A 40 -8.99 15.78 -14.22
CA ASN A 40 -9.30 16.34 -15.53
C ASN A 40 -10.35 15.53 -16.30
N THR A 41 -10.31 14.22 -16.22
CA THR A 41 -11.32 13.36 -16.85
C THR A 41 -12.69 13.60 -16.23
N ALA A 42 -12.78 13.71 -14.90
CA ALA A 42 -14.02 14.01 -14.21
C ALA A 42 -14.61 15.38 -14.62
N VAL A 43 -13.79 16.43 -14.67
CA VAL A 43 -14.22 17.77 -15.11
C VAL A 43 -14.64 17.73 -16.57
N SER A 44 -13.91 17.02 -17.46
CA SER A 44 -14.28 16.93 -18.88
C SER A 44 -15.60 16.21 -19.10
N LEU A 45 -15.88 15.18 -18.30
CA LEU A 45 -17.16 14.45 -18.36
C LEU A 45 -18.31 15.33 -17.87
N ASP A 46 -18.12 16.07 -16.80
CA ASP A 46 -19.11 16.98 -16.23
C ASP A 46 -19.42 18.13 -17.19
N MET A 47 -18.40 18.78 -17.76
CA MET A 47 -18.57 19.79 -18.81
C MET A 47 -19.30 19.23 -20.03
N ASN A 48 -19.00 18.02 -20.47
CA ASN A 48 -19.68 17.39 -21.59
C ASN A 48 -21.17 17.16 -21.29
N LYS A 49 -21.51 16.79 -20.07
CA LYS A 49 -22.88 16.68 -19.59
C LYS A 49 -23.61 18.02 -19.69
N ASP A 50 -23.03 19.08 -19.12
CA ASP A 50 -23.63 20.42 -19.12
C ASP A 50 -23.85 20.95 -20.54
N ILE A 51 -22.88 20.73 -21.44
CA ILE A 51 -23.00 21.10 -22.85
C ILE A 51 -24.14 20.34 -23.53
N LYS A 52 -24.31 19.04 -23.26
CA LYS A 52 -25.41 18.24 -23.81
C LYS A 52 -26.77 18.73 -23.31
N ILE A 53 -26.90 18.98 -22.02
CA ILE A 53 -28.13 19.50 -21.41
C ILE A 53 -28.47 20.87 -21.99
N ALA A 54 -27.52 21.80 -22.06
CA ALA A 54 -27.72 23.13 -22.64
C ALA A 54 -28.15 23.09 -24.11
N ARG A 55 -27.75 22.08 -24.87
CA ARG A 55 -28.17 21.88 -26.27
C ARG A 55 -29.53 21.21 -26.44
N SER A 56 -29.98 20.48 -25.44
CA SER A 56 -31.29 19.78 -25.46
C SER A 56 -32.49 20.75 -25.35
N GLY A 57 -32.26 21.99 -24.94
CA GLY A 57 -33.29 23.00 -24.86
C GLY A 57 -34.10 22.88 -23.55
N ASN A 58 -35.39 23.26 -23.57
CA ASN A 58 -36.26 23.16 -22.40
C ASN A 58 -36.64 21.71 -22.11
N THR A 59 -35.88 21.09 -21.22
CA THR A 59 -36.06 19.72 -20.76
C THR A 59 -36.49 19.70 -19.29
N THR A 60 -37.05 18.60 -18.83
CA THR A 60 -37.33 18.38 -17.40
C THR A 60 -36.09 17.88 -16.69
N GLU A 61 -35.96 18.10 -15.36
CA GLU A 61 -34.83 17.61 -14.57
C GLU A 61 -34.52 16.14 -14.82
N ARG A 62 -35.55 15.31 -14.97
CA ARG A 62 -35.37 13.87 -15.25
C ARG A 62 -34.84 13.60 -16.67
N GLN A 63 -35.17 14.42 -17.66
CA GLN A 63 -34.60 14.32 -19.01
C GLN A 63 -33.16 14.78 -19.05
N ASP A 64 -32.81 15.79 -18.26
CA ASP A 64 -31.43 16.27 -18.11
C ASP A 64 -30.54 15.21 -17.47
N GLU A 65 -31.05 14.52 -16.45
CA GLU A 65 -30.37 13.42 -15.81
C GLU A 65 -30.10 12.26 -16.77
N ILE A 66 -31.14 11.81 -17.51
CA ILE A 66 -31.00 10.75 -18.53
C ILE A 66 -30.08 11.19 -19.68
N THR A 67 -30.13 12.45 -20.08
CA THR A 67 -29.27 12.98 -21.16
C THR A 67 -27.82 13.08 -20.72
N GLY A 68 -27.58 13.43 -19.45
CA GLY A 68 -26.27 13.51 -18.85
C GLY A 68 -25.64 12.15 -18.60
N TYR A 69 -26.41 11.25 -18.00
CA TYR A 69 -25.98 9.90 -17.61
C TYR A 69 -27.00 8.86 -18.11
N PRO A 70 -26.95 8.48 -19.40
CA PRO A 70 -27.87 7.47 -19.95
C PRO A 70 -27.73 6.09 -19.31
N ILE A 71 -26.57 5.84 -18.69
CA ILE A 71 -26.28 4.63 -17.91
C ILE A 71 -25.88 5.09 -16.52
N GLU A 72 -26.72 4.81 -15.55
CA GLU A 72 -26.41 5.01 -14.14
C GLU A 72 -25.46 3.91 -13.68
N TYR A 73 -24.35 4.28 -13.03
CA TYR A 73 -23.43 3.32 -12.42
C TYR A 73 -23.19 3.69 -10.97
N GLU A 74 -23.14 2.68 -10.14
CA GLU A 74 -22.80 2.81 -8.74
C GLU A 74 -21.37 2.27 -8.52
N GLU A 75 -20.48 3.13 -8.05
CA GLU A 75 -19.11 2.73 -7.72
C GLU A 75 -19.02 2.31 -6.26
N ILE A 76 -18.86 1.02 -6.03
CA ILE A 76 -18.70 0.46 -4.68
C ILE A 76 -17.24 0.06 -4.47
N SER A 77 -16.52 0.83 -3.66
CA SER A 77 -15.14 0.52 -3.28
C SER A 77 -15.10 -0.59 -2.24
N ILE A 78 -14.69 -1.79 -2.63
CA ILE A 78 -14.75 -2.99 -1.78
C ILE A 78 -13.64 -3.00 -0.72
N PHE A 79 -12.40 -2.65 -1.08
CA PHE A 79 -11.24 -2.78 -0.20
C PHE A 79 -10.68 -1.46 0.35
N ASN A 80 -11.03 -0.33 -0.25
CA ASN A 80 -10.63 0.99 0.19
C ASN A 80 -11.80 1.97 0.05
N PRO A 81 -12.81 1.90 0.95
CA PRO A 81 -14.03 2.68 0.83
C PRO A 81 -13.79 4.19 0.90
N THR A 82 -12.69 4.63 1.49
CA THR A 82 -12.32 6.05 1.53
C THR A 82 -11.56 6.53 0.31
N ALA A 83 -11.22 5.61 -0.63
CA ALA A 83 -10.34 5.87 -1.77
C ALA A 83 -9.03 6.61 -1.38
N GLY A 84 -8.66 6.55 -0.10
CA GLY A 84 -7.53 7.26 0.48
C GLY A 84 -6.19 6.57 0.13
N PHE A 85 -5.22 7.36 -0.30
CA PHE A 85 -3.86 6.87 -0.54
C PHE A 85 -3.21 6.30 0.73
N ALA A 86 -3.44 6.93 1.87
CA ALA A 86 -2.95 6.48 3.17
C ALA A 86 -3.49 5.09 3.54
N ALA A 87 -4.78 4.84 3.31
CA ALA A 87 -5.40 3.55 3.59
C ALA A 87 -4.83 2.41 2.73
N PHE A 88 -4.31 2.72 1.55
CA PHE A 88 -3.63 1.76 0.68
C PHE A 88 -2.16 1.55 1.08
N LEU A 89 -1.41 2.63 1.33
CA LEU A 89 0.04 2.59 1.54
C LEU A 89 0.44 2.16 2.95
N ILE A 90 -0.24 2.65 3.99
CA ILE A 90 0.16 2.43 5.37
C ILE A 90 0.24 0.94 5.74
N PRO A 91 -0.73 0.08 5.40
CA PRO A 91 -0.64 -1.34 5.72
C PRO A 91 0.61 -2.02 5.13
N ALA A 92 0.96 -1.68 3.89
CA ALA A 92 2.15 -2.21 3.24
C ALA A 92 3.44 -1.74 3.93
N VAL A 93 3.51 -0.45 4.31
CA VAL A 93 4.65 0.12 5.05
C VAL A 93 4.79 -0.49 6.44
N LEU A 94 3.70 -0.78 7.14
CA LEU A 94 3.74 -1.43 8.45
C LEU A 94 4.36 -2.84 8.36
N VAL A 95 4.02 -3.63 7.34
CA VAL A 95 4.65 -4.95 7.10
C VAL A 95 6.14 -4.79 6.79
N LEU A 96 6.50 -3.80 5.97
CA LEU A 96 7.88 -3.49 5.65
C LEU A 96 8.69 -3.09 6.91
N ILE A 97 8.12 -2.30 7.80
CA ILE A 97 8.77 -1.91 9.07
C ILE A 97 9.06 -3.15 9.93
N ILE A 98 8.12 -4.09 10.04
CA ILE A 98 8.32 -5.35 10.77
C ILE A 98 9.51 -6.11 10.16
N GLN A 99 9.56 -6.22 8.83
CA GLN A 99 10.64 -6.92 8.13
C GLN A 99 12.00 -6.25 8.37
N GLN A 100 12.08 -4.94 8.20
CA GLN A 100 13.32 -4.18 8.34
C GLN A 100 13.85 -4.20 9.78
N THR A 101 12.97 -4.05 10.77
CA THR A 101 13.38 -4.08 12.18
C THR A 101 13.82 -5.48 12.60
N LEU A 102 13.17 -6.55 12.09
CA LEU A 102 13.60 -7.93 12.34
C LEU A 102 14.99 -8.19 11.73
N LEU A 103 15.22 -7.76 10.48
CA LEU A 103 16.51 -7.88 9.81
C LEU A 103 17.61 -7.16 10.59
N LEU A 104 17.38 -5.90 10.96
CA LEU A 104 18.32 -5.09 11.73
C LEU A 104 18.58 -5.69 13.12
N GLY A 105 17.55 -6.17 13.80
CA GLY A 105 17.67 -6.82 15.12
C GLY A 105 18.54 -8.07 15.08
N ILE A 106 18.32 -8.94 14.09
CA ILE A 106 19.14 -10.16 13.91
C ILE A 106 20.58 -9.79 13.53
N GLY A 107 20.76 -8.85 12.58
CA GLY A 107 22.07 -8.42 12.12
C GLY A 107 22.90 -7.77 13.22
N LEU A 108 22.28 -6.89 14.02
CA LEU A 108 22.94 -6.22 15.15
C LEU A 108 23.34 -7.22 16.25
N ALA A 109 22.44 -8.15 16.61
CA ALA A 109 22.75 -9.17 17.60
C ALA A 109 23.86 -10.12 17.15
N ALA A 110 23.89 -10.49 15.87
CA ALA A 110 24.96 -11.29 15.29
C ALA A 110 26.28 -10.52 15.26
N GLY A 111 26.26 -9.23 14.85
CA GLY A 111 27.42 -8.37 14.80
C GLY A 111 28.05 -8.16 16.19
N THR A 112 27.26 -7.82 17.20
CA THR A 112 27.73 -7.63 18.57
C THR A 112 28.27 -8.93 19.20
N ALA A 113 27.65 -10.06 18.90
CA ALA A 113 28.18 -11.36 19.34
C ALA A 113 29.54 -11.66 18.71
N ARG A 114 29.78 -11.25 17.47
CA ARG A 114 31.06 -11.41 16.76
C ARG A 114 32.13 -10.48 17.30
N GLU A 115 31.84 -9.20 17.49
CA GLU A 115 32.78 -8.21 18.05
C GLU A 115 33.27 -8.60 19.45
N ASN A 116 32.37 -9.08 20.30
CA ASN A 116 32.67 -9.47 21.66
C ASN A 116 33.23 -10.90 21.81
N ASN A 117 33.44 -11.62 20.70
CA ASN A 117 33.91 -13.01 20.68
C ASN A 117 33.06 -14.00 21.50
N ARG A 118 31.75 -13.70 21.64
CA ARG A 118 30.79 -14.42 22.48
C ARG A 118 30.04 -15.54 21.76
N PHE A 119 30.49 -15.96 20.59
CA PHE A 119 29.88 -17.11 19.88
C PHE A 119 29.88 -18.39 20.72
N LYS A 120 30.89 -18.54 21.59
CA LYS A 120 31.05 -19.73 22.45
C LYS A 120 30.06 -19.76 23.62
N ASP A 121 29.51 -18.62 24.03
CA ASP A 121 28.60 -18.53 25.17
C ASP A 121 27.24 -19.19 24.93
N LEU A 122 26.90 -19.37 23.65
CA LEU A 122 25.64 -20.00 23.22
C LEU A 122 25.81 -21.50 22.88
N VAL A 123 27.04 -22.03 22.91
CA VAL A 123 27.28 -23.44 22.65
C VAL A 123 27.02 -24.22 23.94
N PRO A 124 26.06 -25.17 23.97
CA PRO A 124 25.82 -25.98 25.16
C PRO A 124 27.09 -26.73 25.55
N ILE A 125 27.42 -26.73 26.84
CA ILE A 125 28.62 -27.37 27.42
C ILE A 125 28.65 -28.87 27.11
N ASN A 126 27.54 -29.48 26.77
CA ASN A 126 27.43 -30.90 26.43
C ASN A 126 27.73 -31.18 24.96
N ARG A 127 28.91 -31.66 24.68
CA ARG A 127 29.47 -32.00 23.35
C ARG A 127 28.76 -33.14 22.59
N HIS A 128 27.73 -33.76 23.15
CA HIS A 128 27.12 -34.99 22.55
C HIS A 128 26.01 -34.73 21.54
N TYR A 129 25.62 -33.46 21.28
CA TYR A 129 24.63 -33.13 20.27
C TYR A 129 25.16 -32.07 19.32
N ASN A 130 25.03 -32.31 18.02
CA ASN A 130 25.31 -31.35 16.94
C ASN A 130 24.48 -30.07 17.17
N GLY A 131 25.07 -29.11 17.91
CA GLY A 131 24.35 -28.01 18.54
C GLY A 131 23.88 -26.92 17.57
N THR A 132 24.40 -26.84 16.32
CA THR A 132 24.16 -25.72 15.42
C THR A 132 22.67 -25.55 15.11
N LEU A 133 21.98 -26.61 14.76
CA LEU A 133 20.55 -26.56 14.42
C LEU A 133 19.70 -26.15 15.62
N ARG A 134 20.06 -26.62 16.83
CA ARG A 134 19.37 -26.27 18.08
C ARG A 134 19.56 -24.81 18.45
N ILE A 135 20.76 -24.26 18.22
CA ILE A 135 21.07 -22.85 18.48
C ILE A 135 20.30 -21.96 17.49
N VAL A 136 20.33 -22.31 16.20
CA VAL A 136 19.57 -21.59 15.16
C VAL A 136 18.08 -21.59 15.45
N LEU A 137 17.50 -22.76 15.76
CA LEU A 137 16.09 -22.88 16.09
C LEU A 137 15.73 -22.15 17.40
N GLY A 138 16.58 -22.21 18.43
CA GLY A 138 16.37 -21.49 19.68
C GLY A 138 16.38 -19.98 19.50
N LYS A 139 17.35 -19.43 18.79
CA LYS A 139 17.40 -18.02 18.43
C LYS A 139 16.21 -17.63 17.53
N GLY A 140 15.92 -18.44 16.50
CA GLY A 140 14.79 -18.21 15.60
C GLY A 140 13.46 -18.17 16.35
N LEU A 141 13.24 -19.09 17.27
CA LEU A 141 12.05 -19.10 18.12
C LEU A 141 11.95 -17.87 19.02
N SER A 142 13.08 -17.43 19.58
CA SER A 142 13.11 -16.21 20.42
C SER A 142 12.72 -14.97 19.63
N TYR A 143 13.31 -14.77 18.45
CA TYR A 143 12.92 -13.67 17.56
C TYR A 143 11.47 -13.80 17.09
N PHE A 144 11.04 -14.99 16.72
CA PHE A 144 9.67 -15.25 16.32
C PHE A 144 8.66 -14.83 17.40
N LEU A 145 8.88 -15.24 18.66
CA LEU A 145 7.98 -14.88 19.77
C LEU A 145 7.94 -13.37 20.01
N VAL A 146 9.09 -12.70 20.02
CA VAL A 146 9.14 -11.24 20.18
C VAL A 146 8.39 -10.55 19.03
N TYR A 147 8.62 -10.98 17.79
CA TYR A 147 8.01 -10.33 16.64
C TYR A 147 6.54 -10.70 16.42
N VAL A 148 6.05 -11.79 16.98
CA VAL A 148 4.59 -12.04 17.08
C VAL A 148 3.93 -10.93 17.91
N LEU A 149 4.51 -10.55 19.05
CA LEU A 149 3.99 -9.46 19.88
C LEU A 149 4.08 -8.10 19.17
N VAL A 150 5.22 -7.82 18.54
CA VAL A 150 5.43 -6.59 17.74
C VAL A 150 4.44 -6.53 16.58
N SER A 151 4.25 -7.63 15.87
CA SER A 151 3.31 -7.71 14.73
C SER A 151 1.87 -7.52 15.18
N PHE A 152 1.49 -8.09 16.31
CA PHE A 152 0.17 -7.85 16.89
C PHE A 152 -0.05 -6.37 17.22
N TYR A 153 0.94 -5.72 17.83
CA TYR A 153 0.88 -4.29 18.10
C TYR A 153 0.77 -3.47 16.81
N VAL A 154 1.70 -3.67 15.87
CA VAL A 154 1.82 -2.87 14.66
C VAL A 154 0.65 -3.09 13.68
N LEU A 155 0.19 -4.33 13.50
CA LEU A 155 -0.84 -4.66 12.50
C LEU A 155 -2.27 -4.65 13.06
N HIS A 156 -2.45 -4.66 14.37
CA HIS A 156 -3.78 -4.70 14.99
C HIS A 156 -4.08 -3.44 15.81
N ILE A 157 -3.16 -3.03 16.70
CA ILE A 157 -3.38 -1.88 17.58
C ILE A 157 -3.19 -0.56 16.83
N VAL A 158 -2.07 -0.40 16.13
CA VAL A 158 -1.74 0.84 15.41
C VAL A 158 -2.83 1.23 14.40
N PRO A 159 -3.31 0.37 13.49
CA PRO A 159 -4.38 0.75 12.57
C PRO A 159 -5.67 1.16 13.26
N ARG A 160 -6.01 0.58 14.41
CA ARG A 160 -7.18 0.98 15.20
C ARG A 160 -7.01 2.36 15.82
N LEU A 161 -5.83 2.68 16.35
CA LEU A 161 -5.53 4.00 16.92
C LEU A 161 -5.65 5.12 15.88
N PHE A 162 -5.26 4.84 14.63
CA PHE A 162 -5.34 5.79 13.53
C PHE A 162 -6.62 5.67 12.68
N SER A 163 -7.61 4.92 13.14
CA SER A 163 -8.90 4.71 12.44
C SER A 163 -8.72 4.25 10.99
N LEU A 164 -7.68 3.45 10.72
CA LEU A 164 -7.48 2.87 9.40
C LEU A 164 -8.46 1.72 9.18
N ASN A 165 -9.08 1.68 8.01
CA ASN A 165 -10.03 0.64 7.64
C ASN A 165 -9.36 -0.74 7.61
N GLN A 166 -9.82 -1.63 8.47
CA GLN A 166 -9.42 -3.03 8.50
C GLN A 166 -10.58 -3.90 8.03
N ILE A 167 -10.59 -4.27 6.76
CA ILE A 167 -11.67 -5.08 6.15
C ILE A 167 -11.34 -6.58 6.26
N GLY A 168 -10.07 -6.93 6.49
CA GLY A 168 -9.61 -8.31 6.59
C GLY A 168 -10.06 -9.01 7.88
N GLN A 169 -10.34 -10.31 7.78
CA GLN A 169 -10.58 -11.13 8.96
C GLN A 169 -9.29 -11.32 9.77
N PRO A 170 -9.31 -11.19 11.12
CA PRO A 170 -8.12 -11.32 11.94
C PRO A 170 -7.46 -12.70 11.82
N GLY A 171 -8.23 -13.76 11.58
CA GLY A 171 -7.69 -15.10 11.33
C GLY A 171 -6.82 -15.20 10.08
N SER A 172 -7.22 -14.55 8.99
CA SER A 172 -6.43 -14.49 7.76
C SER A 172 -5.11 -13.73 7.95
N LEU A 173 -5.13 -12.67 8.78
CA LEU A 173 -3.92 -11.92 9.12
C LEU A 173 -2.92 -12.80 9.88
N VAL A 174 -3.38 -13.55 10.89
CA VAL A 174 -2.53 -14.48 11.65
C VAL A 174 -1.96 -15.56 10.75
N LEU A 175 -2.79 -16.16 9.86
CA LEU A 175 -2.37 -17.19 8.92
C LEU A 175 -1.30 -16.69 7.94
N PHE A 176 -1.30 -15.41 7.61
CA PHE A 176 -0.29 -14.78 6.76
C PHE A 176 0.97 -14.41 7.55
N VAL A 177 0.82 -13.77 8.71
CA VAL A 177 1.94 -13.21 9.48
C VAL A 177 2.79 -14.30 10.13
N ALA A 178 2.20 -15.38 10.64
CA ALA A 178 2.95 -16.43 11.30
C ALA A 178 3.97 -17.14 10.38
N PRO A 179 3.61 -17.65 9.18
CA PRO A 179 4.58 -18.23 8.26
C PRO A 179 5.55 -17.20 7.71
N TYR A 180 5.11 -15.95 7.51
CA TYR A 180 5.97 -14.85 7.09
C TYR A 180 7.10 -14.59 8.11
N LEU A 181 6.78 -14.43 9.39
CA LEU A 181 7.77 -14.23 10.45
C LEU A 181 8.69 -15.44 10.59
N ALA A 182 8.18 -16.66 10.49
CA ALA A 182 8.99 -17.87 10.53
C ALA A 182 9.99 -17.94 9.38
N ALA A 183 9.53 -17.63 8.15
CA ALA A 183 10.39 -17.62 6.97
C ALA A 183 11.47 -16.54 7.05
N VAL A 184 11.10 -15.31 7.42
CA VAL A 184 12.04 -14.17 7.54
C VAL A 184 13.05 -14.45 8.66
N SER A 185 12.62 -14.91 9.83
CA SER A 185 13.51 -15.24 10.93
C SER A 185 14.51 -16.34 10.54
N TYR A 186 14.06 -17.39 9.86
CA TYR A 186 14.92 -18.48 9.43
C TYR A 186 15.92 -18.05 8.37
N THR A 187 15.49 -17.33 7.35
CA THR A 187 16.38 -16.93 6.24
C THR A 187 17.47 -15.98 6.71
N HIS A 188 17.14 -15.01 7.55
CA HIS A 188 18.13 -14.05 8.05
C HIS A 188 19.09 -14.66 9.06
N LEU A 189 18.63 -15.50 9.97
CA LEU A 189 19.52 -16.23 10.89
C LEU A 189 20.47 -17.13 10.13
N ARG A 190 19.99 -17.89 9.15
CA ARG A 190 20.84 -18.76 8.34
C ARG A 190 21.90 -17.98 7.56
N ALA A 191 21.53 -16.85 6.96
CA ALA A 191 22.46 -16.01 6.22
C ALA A 191 23.62 -15.50 7.10
N HIS A 192 23.33 -15.11 8.34
CA HIS A 192 24.35 -14.62 9.27
C HIS A 192 25.21 -15.72 9.90
N GLU A 193 24.68 -16.93 10.06
CA GLU A 193 25.45 -18.06 10.61
C GLU A 193 26.29 -18.80 9.55
N THR A 194 25.92 -18.77 8.27
CA THR A 194 26.73 -19.33 7.18
C THR A 194 27.86 -18.41 6.73
N ALA A 195 27.81 -17.12 7.06
CA ALA A 195 28.86 -16.14 6.78
C ALA A 195 29.94 -16.06 7.88
N ALA A 196 29.82 -16.86 8.92
CA ALA A 196 30.77 -16.99 10.04
C ALA A 196 31.56 -18.31 9.95
#